data_7d6efebe2409b032af857ff26d19a1c1
#
_entry.id   7d6efebe2409b032af857ff26d19a1c1
#
_cell.length_a   1.000
_cell.length_b   1.000
_cell.length_c   1.000
_cell.angle_alpha   90.00
_cell.angle_beta   90.00
_cell.angle_gamma   90.00
#
_symmetry.space_group_name_H-M   'P 1'
#
loop_
_entity.id
_entity.type
_entity.pdbx_description
1 polymer ?
#
loop_
_entity_poly.entity_id
_entity_poly.type
_entity_poly.pdbx_seq_one_letter_code
_entity_poly.pdbx_strand_id
1 'polypeptide(L)'
;MSHSAQNNKQVIPIFFTFDENYVVPAIVTFFSLLHHAEKSHCYELYVLHPGISAKAQRELQRVVGKFPHASLHFYDTSNDAIAQECPSKSHFSKEIYFKLCAPELFPQHKRVLCSDVDVVFLGDVSEAFMAFADEDFYYAGVDTILPTSRAALYRSFSEQEQDLLSKEIAAGFLLFNLEVLRRDKIQTTWTEFYQNNYARLPFPEQDCMAICAGHSVRHLSMRYCVCNSYYKVD
;
A
#
# COMPACT_ATOMS: atom_id res chain seq x y z
N MET A 1 4.46 -2.03 45.73
CA MET A 1 4.03 -1.01 44.73
C MET A 1 4.10 -1.70 43.39
N SER A 2 2.99 -2.21 42.91
CA SER A 2 2.91 -2.89 41.61
C SER A 2 2.80 -1.83 40.51
N HIS A 3 3.87 -1.62 39.77
CA HIS A 3 3.77 -0.93 38.48
C HIS A 3 2.91 -1.79 37.55
N SER A 4 1.67 -1.41 37.34
CA SER A 4 0.88 -1.89 36.24
C SER A 4 1.58 -1.41 34.95
N ALA A 5 2.31 -2.29 34.29
CA ALA A 5 2.72 -2.08 32.93
C ALA A 5 1.43 -1.85 32.12
N GLN A 6 1.16 -0.62 31.74
CA GLN A 6 0.18 -0.31 30.69
C GLN A 6 0.68 -1.07 29.47
N ASN A 7 -0.01 -2.15 29.14
CA ASN A 7 0.22 -2.91 27.93
C ASN A 7 -0.20 -2.00 26.76
N ASN A 8 0.72 -1.15 26.31
CA ASN A 8 0.48 -0.23 25.19
C ASN A 8 0.35 -1.10 23.96
N LYS A 9 -0.87 -1.39 23.53
CA LYS A 9 -1.14 -2.18 22.33
C LYS A 9 -0.48 -1.52 21.14
N GLN A 10 0.26 -2.28 20.35
CA GLN A 10 0.82 -1.79 19.09
C GLN A 10 -0.32 -1.37 18.16
N VAL A 11 -0.26 -0.15 17.66
CA VAL A 11 -1.16 0.33 16.61
C VAL A 11 -0.59 -0.05 15.26
N ILE A 12 -1.42 -0.68 14.42
CA ILE A 12 -1.09 -1.11 13.06
C ILE A 12 -1.99 -0.35 12.10
N PRO A 13 -1.52 0.78 11.57
CA PRO A 13 -2.25 1.53 10.57
C PRO A 13 -2.11 0.86 9.21
N ILE A 14 -3.25 0.71 8.52
CA ILE A 14 -3.34 0.11 7.18
C ILE A 14 -4.23 0.99 6.31
N PHE A 15 -3.77 1.43 5.16
CA PHE A 15 -4.62 2.16 4.23
C PHE A 15 -4.91 1.37 2.97
N PHE A 16 -6.07 1.66 2.42
CA PHE A 16 -6.61 1.10 1.19
C PHE A 16 -7.10 2.24 0.31
N THR A 17 -7.02 2.07 -0.99
CA THR A 17 -7.45 3.08 -1.94
C THR A 17 -8.32 2.42 -2.99
N PHE A 18 -9.60 2.85 -3.10
CA PHE A 18 -10.57 2.25 -4.01
C PHE A 18 -11.80 3.14 -4.21
N ASP A 19 -12.54 2.86 -5.28
CA ASP A 19 -13.80 3.50 -5.63
C ASP A 19 -15.02 2.64 -5.23
N GLU A 20 -16.23 3.11 -5.55
CA GLU A 20 -17.52 2.43 -5.25
C GLU A 20 -17.58 1.00 -5.82
N ASN A 21 -16.91 0.71 -6.94
CA ASN A 21 -16.94 -0.62 -7.59
C ASN A 21 -16.23 -1.68 -6.77
N TYR A 22 -15.28 -1.27 -5.93
CA TYR A 22 -14.48 -2.17 -5.11
C TYR A 22 -14.99 -2.34 -3.66
N VAL A 23 -16.17 -1.80 -3.34
CA VAL A 23 -16.75 -1.93 -1.98
C VAL A 23 -16.98 -3.38 -1.59
N VAL A 24 -17.48 -4.24 -2.49
CA VAL A 24 -17.72 -5.66 -2.20
C VAL A 24 -16.41 -6.42 -1.98
N PRO A 25 -15.40 -6.33 -2.85
CA PRO A 25 -14.06 -6.85 -2.53
C PRO A 25 -13.51 -6.33 -1.20
N ALA A 26 -13.60 -5.03 -0.91
CA ALA A 26 -13.12 -4.43 0.33
C ALA A 26 -13.78 -5.03 1.58
N ILE A 27 -15.08 -5.36 1.53
CA ILE A 27 -15.78 -6.06 2.61
C ILE A 27 -15.11 -7.41 2.92
N VAL A 28 -14.76 -8.18 1.90
CA VAL A 28 -14.08 -9.48 2.05
C VAL A 28 -12.67 -9.30 2.59
N THR A 29 -11.95 -8.32 2.04
CA THR A 29 -10.58 -7.98 2.46
C THR A 29 -10.55 -7.58 3.93
N PHE A 30 -11.41 -6.65 4.37
CA PHE A 30 -11.45 -6.18 5.76
C PHE A 30 -11.87 -7.29 6.72
N PHE A 31 -12.87 -8.10 6.33
CA PHE A 31 -13.28 -9.22 7.16
C PHE A 31 -12.15 -10.23 7.31
N SER A 32 -11.51 -10.66 6.22
CA SER A 32 -10.43 -11.65 6.28
C SER A 32 -9.21 -11.13 7.05
N LEU A 33 -8.82 -9.88 6.84
CA LEU A 33 -7.75 -9.22 7.58
C LEU A 33 -8.01 -9.27 9.09
N LEU A 34 -9.18 -8.78 9.53
CA LEU A 34 -9.52 -8.65 10.94
C LEU A 34 -9.88 -9.99 11.60
N HIS A 35 -10.35 -10.96 10.82
CA HIS A 35 -10.57 -12.33 11.31
C HIS A 35 -9.27 -13.01 11.74
N HIS A 36 -8.18 -12.74 11.05
CA HIS A 36 -6.85 -13.30 11.35
C HIS A 36 -5.98 -12.36 12.19
N ALA A 37 -6.45 -11.15 12.46
CA ALA A 37 -5.71 -10.13 13.20
C ALA A 37 -5.42 -10.55 14.64
N GLU A 38 -4.18 -10.34 15.08
CA GLU A 38 -3.76 -10.62 16.45
C GLU A 38 -4.43 -9.63 17.43
N LYS A 39 -5.20 -10.14 18.38
CA LYS A 39 -6.05 -9.35 19.31
C LYS A 39 -5.26 -8.51 20.31
N SER A 40 -3.97 -8.77 20.45
CA SER A 40 -3.05 -7.99 21.27
C SER A 40 -2.72 -6.63 20.68
N HIS A 41 -3.01 -6.40 19.39
CA HIS A 41 -2.77 -5.17 18.64
C HIS A 41 -4.06 -4.38 18.41
N CYS A 42 -3.94 -3.13 17.94
CA CYS A 42 -5.03 -2.29 17.45
C CYS A 42 -4.82 -2.02 15.96
N TYR A 43 -5.83 -2.29 15.15
CA TYR A 43 -5.76 -2.08 13.70
C TYR A 43 -6.56 -0.83 13.32
N GLU A 44 -5.88 0.14 12.71
CA GLU A 44 -6.51 1.36 12.20
C GLU A 44 -6.61 1.27 10.68
N LEU A 45 -7.82 1.05 10.16
CA LEU A 45 -8.07 0.95 8.73
C LEU A 45 -8.44 2.33 8.18
N TYR A 46 -7.76 2.75 7.13
CA TYR A 46 -7.99 4.01 6.43
C TYR A 46 -8.43 3.74 5.00
N VAL A 47 -9.54 4.31 4.58
CA VAL A 47 -10.06 4.22 3.23
C VAL A 47 -9.93 5.57 2.54
N LEU A 48 -9.05 5.64 1.55
CA LEU A 48 -8.93 6.78 0.65
C LEU A 48 -9.84 6.54 -0.55
N HIS A 49 -10.80 7.44 -0.83
CA HIS A 49 -11.82 7.19 -1.84
C HIS A 49 -12.26 8.46 -2.58
N PRO A 50 -12.66 8.37 -3.86
CA PRO A 50 -13.13 9.51 -4.64
C PRO A 50 -14.64 9.79 -4.46
N GLY A 51 -15.21 9.48 -3.28
CA GLY A 51 -16.61 9.73 -3.00
C GLY A 51 -17.50 8.48 -2.96
N ILE A 52 -17.12 7.43 -2.20
CA ILE A 52 -18.00 6.27 -1.98
C ILE A 52 -19.27 6.66 -1.22
N SER A 53 -20.40 6.00 -1.55
CA SER A 53 -21.70 6.32 -1.00
C SER A 53 -21.79 6.11 0.52
N ALA A 54 -22.67 6.88 1.18
CA ALA A 54 -22.94 6.69 2.61
C ALA A 54 -23.49 5.28 2.93
N LYS A 55 -24.12 4.59 1.96
CA LYS A 55 -24.52 3.20 2.10
C LYS A 55 -23.29 2.30 2.16
N ALA A 56 -22.36 2.45 1.24
CA ALA A 56 -21.10 1.69 1.21
C ALA A 56 -20.29 1.88 2.49
N GLN A 57 -20.14 3.13 2.95
CA GLN A 57 -19.45 3.43 4.20
C GLN A 57 -20.09 2.68 5.40
N ARG A 58 -21.43 2.68 5.51
CA ARG A 58 -22.12 1.92 6.57
C ARG A 58 -21.91 0.40 6.49
N GLU A 59 -21.86 -0.17 5.27
CA GLU A 59 -21.61 -1.60 5.09
C GLU A 59 -20.19 -1.96 5.57
N LEU A 60 -19.20 -1.16 5.20
CA LEU A 60 -17.81 -1.34 5.67
C LEU A 60 -17.68 -1.16 7.19
N GLN A 61 -18.31 -0.11 7.75
CA GLN A 61 -18.36 0.11 9.20
C GLN A 61 -19.00 -1.05 9.96
N ARG A 62 -20.06 -1.66 9.39
CA ARG A 62 -20.72 -2.82 10.00
C ARG A 62 -19.82 -4.05 10.04
N VAL A 63 -18.97 -4.22 9.05
CA VAL A 63 -17.99 -5.33 9.02
C VAL A 63 -16.91 -5.10 10.06
N VAL A 64 -16.25 -3.93 10.04
CA VAL A 64 -15.16 -3.59 10.96
C VAL A 64 -15.65 -3.52 12.42
N GLY A 65 -16.86 -3.03 12.64
CA GLY A 65 -17.48 -2.94 13.98
C GLY A 65 -17.71 -4.29 14.70
N LYS A 66 -17.53 -5.43 14.00
CA LYS A 66 -17.52 -6.75 14.64
C LYS A 66 -16.21 -7.05 15.38
N PHE A 67 -15.18 -6.25 15.16
CA PHE A 67 -13.83 -6.46 15.69
C PHE A 67 -13.45 -5.32 16.65
N PRO A 68 -13.53 -5.53 17.99
CA PRO A 68 -13.35 -4.45 18.97
C PRO A 68 -11.92 -3.90 19.04
N HIS A 69 -10.97 -4.54 18.37
CA HIS A 69 -9.57 -4.12 18.26
C HIS A 69 -9.26 -3.41 16.94
N ALA A 70 -10.31 -3.00 16.20
CA ALA A 70 -10.16 -2.29 14.93
C ALA A 70 -11.00 -1.01 14.88
N SER A 71 -10.54 -0.03 14.13
CA SER A 71 -11.26 1.20 13.77
C SER A 71 -11.22 1.41 12.26
N LEU A 72 -12.16 2.19 11.72
CA LEU A 72 -12.27 2.49 10.31
C LEU A 72 -12.46 3.99 10.09
N HIS A 73 -11.61 4.57 9.26
CA HIS A 73 -11.56 5.98 8.94
C HIS A 73 -11.70 6.17 7.42
N PHE A 74 -12.51 7.16 7.02
CA PHE A 74 -12.73 7.48 5.60
C PHE A 74 -12.12 8.85 5.28
N TYR A 75 -11.41 8.91 4.16
CA TYR A 75 -10.88 10.13 3.58
C TYR A 75 -11.45 10.30 2.18
N ASP A 76 -12.31 11.29 2.00
CA ASP A 76 -12.83 11.68 0.69
C ASP A 76 -11.79 12.53 -0.04
N THR A 77 -11.20 11.94 -1.07
CA THR A 77 -10.16 12.55 -1.90
C THR A 77 -10.71 13.26 -3.13
N SER A 78 -12.05 13.32 -3.30
CA SER A 78 -12.69 13.88 -4.51
C SER A 78 -12.33 15.34 -4.78
N ASN A 79 -12.05 16.11 -3.72
CA ASN A 79 -11.65 17.51 -3.79
C ASN A 79 -10.18 17.76 -3.47
N ASP A 80 -9.36 16.72 -3.35
CA ASP A 80 -7.96 16.87 -3.03
C ASP A 80 -7.19 17.40 -4.25
N ALA A 81 -6.37 18.45 -4.03
CA ALA A 81 -5.52 19.02 -5.09
C ALA A 81 -4.61 17.95 -5.70
N ILE A 82 -4.11 17.04 -4.87
CA ILE A 82 -3.30 15.89 -5.28
C ILE A 82 -4.04 15.01 -6.31
N ALA A 83 -5.34 14.74 -6.07
CA ALA A 83 -6.15 13.93 -6.98
C ALA A 83 -6.47 14.65 -8.31
N GLN A 84 -6.55 15.98 -8.27
CA GLN A 84 -6.86 16.80 -9.46
C GLN A 84 -5.68 16.91 -10.42
N GLU A 85 -4.47 16.94 -9.89
CA GLU A 85 -3.23 17.06 -10.67
C GLU A 85 -2.71 15.72 -11.18
N CYS A 86 -3.29 14.59 -10.75
CA CYS A 86 -2.80 13.27 -11.10
C CYS A 86 -3.20 12.88 -12.53
N PRO A 87 -2.25 12.63 -13.43
CA PRO A 87 -2.54 12.04 -14.72
C PRO A 87 -3.00 10.58 -14.55
N SER A 88 -4.00 10.16 -15.34
CA SER A 88 -4.53 8.80 -15.31
C SER A 88 -4.45 8.12 -16.67
N LYS A 89 -4.20 6.81 -16.68
CA LYS A 89 -4.36 5.96 -17.87
C LYS A 89 -5.71 5.23 -17.78
N SER A 90 -6.28 4.89 -18.92
CA SER A 90 -7.62 4.27 -19.06
C SER A 90 -7.82 2.96 -18.28
N HIS A 91 -6.75 2.31 -17.83
CA HIS A 91 -6.78 1.03 -17.11
C HIS A 91 -6.41 1.12 -15.64
N PHE A 92 -5.96 2.29 -15.17
CA PHE A 92 -5.58 2.53 -13.78
C PHE A 92 -6.41 3.67 -13.21
N SER A 93 -7.01 3.43 -12.08
CA SER A 93 -7.75 4.47 -11.37
C SER A 93 -6.78 5.48 -10.74
N LYS A 94 -7.23 6.71 -10.53
CA LYS A 94 -6.41 7.75 -9.89
C LYS A 94 -6.01 7.38 -8.47
N GLU A 95 -6.76 6.47 -7.86
CA GLU A 95 -6.57 6.02 -6.48
C GLU A 95 -5.20 5.39 -6.23
N ILE A 96 -4.58 4.77 -7.26
CA ILE A 96 -3.23 4.20 -7.12
C ILE A 96 -2.16 5.27 -6.79
N TYR A 97 -2.37 6.51 -7.27
CA TYR A 97 -1.46 7.63 -7.01
C TYR A 97 -1.35 7.99 -5.52
N PHE A 98 -2.41 7.75 -4.74
CA PHE A 98 -2.38 8.04 -3.30
C PHE A 98 -1.35 7.21 -2.54
N LYS A 99 -0.90 6.08 -3.08
CA LYS A 99 0.22 5.31 -2.51
C LYS A 99 1.50 6.15 -2.45
N LEU A 100 1.74 7.00 -3.46
CA LEU A 100 2.90 7.90 -3.52
C LEU A 100 2.80 9.06 -2.52
N CYS A 101 1.59 9.41 -2.09
CA CYS A 101 1.31 10.53 -1.20
C CYS A 101 1.18 10.11 0.28
N ALA A 102 1.39 8.84 0.60
CA ALA A 102 1.26 8.31 1.95
C ALA A 102 2.04 9.11 3.02
N PRO A 103 3.26 9.64 2.78
CA PRO A 103 3.97 10.43 3.79
C PRO A 103 3.24 11.68 4.27
N GLU A 104 2.49 12.36 3.39
CA GLU A 104 1.70 13.56 3.75
C GLU A 104 0.32 13.19 4.30
N LEU A 105 -0.29 12.12 3.77
CA LEU A 105 -1.63 11.69 4.17
C LEU A 105 -1.67 11.14 5.60
N PHE A 106 -0.55 10.59 6.09
CA PHE A 106 -0.46 9.96 7.40
C PHE A 106 0.64 10.57 8.28
N PRO A 107 0.60 11.90 8.58
CA PRO A 107 1.65 12.58 9.33
C PRO A 107 1.80 12.07 10.77
N GLN A 108 0.74 11.49 11.33
CA GLN A 108 0.69 10.95 12.70
C GLN A 108 1.40 9.61 12.84
N HIS A 109 1.65 8.89 11.74
CA HIS A 109 2.28 7.58 11.76
C HIS A 109 3.74 7.63 11.29
N LYS A 110 4.59 6.83 11.90
CA LYS A 110 5.96 6.60 11.44
C LYS A 110 6.03 5.58 10.31
N ARG A 111 5.10 4.62 10.33
CA ARG A 111 4.97 3.54 9.36
C ARG A 111 3.51 3.29 9.07
N VAL A 112 3.21 2.77 7.89
CA VAL A 112 1.86 2.36 7.50
C VAL A 112 1.94 1.19 6.54
N LEU A 113 1.01 0.24 6.69
CA LEU A 113 0.76 -0.76 5.66
C LEU A 113 -0.16 -0.18 4.57
N CYS A 114 0.03 -0.62 3.35
CA CYS A 114 -0.89 -0.40 2.23
C CYS A 114 -1.29 -1.75 1.66
N SER A 115 -2.56 -1.93 1.34
CA SER A 115 -3.01 -3.13 0.64
C SER A 115 -4.04 -2.80 -0.43
N ASP A 116 -4.01 -3.58 -1.51
CA ASP A 116 -5.13 -3.65 -2.44
C ASP A 116 -6.35 -4.28 -1.75
N VAL A 117 -7.54 -4.13 -2.33
CA VAL A 117 -8.82 -4.60 -1.74
C VAL A 117 -9.42 -5.81 -2.45
N ASP A 118 -8.77 -6.32 -3.46
CA ASP A 118 -9.14 -7.55 -4.17
C ASP A 118 -8.29 -8.75 -3.70
N VAL A 119 -7.99 -8.77 -2.41
CA VAL A 119 -7.16 -9.78 -1.74
C VAL A 119 -7.91 -10.45 -0.59
N VAL A 120 -7.48 -11.65 -0.23
CA VAL A 120 -7.96 -12.38 0.96
C VAL A 120 -6.77 -12.64 1.86
N PHE A 121 -6.83 -12.12 3.09
CA PHE A 121 -5.84 -12.40 4.11
C PHE A 121 -6.08 -13.78 4.74
N LEU A 122 -5.02 -14.58 4.83
CA LEU A 122 -5.04 -15.92 5.43
C LEU A 122 -4.24 -15.98 6.74
N GLY A 123 -3.74 -14.85 7.21
CA GLY A 123 -2.93 -14.73 8.42
C GLY A 123 -2.81 -13.30 8.89
N ASP A 124 -2.21 -13.12 10.06
CA ASP A 124 -1.94 -11.81 10.64
C ASP A 124 -0.83 -11.06 9.92
N VAL A 125 -0.93 -9.74 9.88
CA VAL A 125 0.01 -8.84 9.18
C VAL A 125 0.93 -8.07 10.14
N SER A 126 0.81 -8.26 11.44
CA SER A 126 1.57 -7.51 12.44
C SER A 126 3.08 -7.72 12.33
N GLU A 127 3.52 -8.93 12.03
CA GLU A 127 4.93 -9.21 11.82
C GLU A 127 5.49 -8.48 10.59
N ALA A 128 4.70 -8.34 9.50
CA ALA A 128 5.10 -7.54 8.36
C ALA A 128 5.25 -6.05 8.74
N PHE A 129 4.32 -5.52 9.55
CA PHE A 129 4.39 -4.15 10.04
C PHE A 129 5.61 -3.90 10.94
N MET A 130 5.97 -4.85 11.77
CA MET A 130 7.11 -4.77 12.69
C MET A 130 8.46 -5.14 12.04
N ALA A 131 8.44 -5.67 10.81
CA ALA A 131 9.67 -5.99 10.10
C ALA A 131 10.56 -4.76 9.91
N PHE A 132 11.87 -4.97 9.92
CA PHE A 132 12.87 -3.92 9.66
C PHE A 132 12.77 -2.71 10.61
N ALA A 133 12.42 -2.95 11.90
CA ALA A 133 12.10 -1.88 12.86
C ALA A 133 13.26 -0.88 13.05
N ASP A 134 14.48 -1.34 13.00
CA ASP A 134 15.70 -0.56 13.25
C ASP A 134 16.44 -0.20 11.95
N GLU A 135 15.80 -0.34 10.78
CA GLU A 135 16.43 -0.11 9.49
C GLU A 135 15.85 1.13 8.78
N ASP A 136 16.72 1.82 8.06
CA ASP A 136 16.33 2.85 7.11
C ASP A 136 15.96 2.19 5.77
N PHE A 137 14.74 2.41 5.32
CA PHE A 137 14.23 2.00 4.01
C PHE A 137 13.04 2.89 3.64
N TYR A 138 12.68 2.94 2.37
CA TYR A 138 11.51 3.69 1.91
C TYR A 138 10.24 2.85 1.98
N TYR A 139 10.28 1.66 1.40
CA TYR A 139 9.18 0.72 1.49
C TYR A 139 9.67 -0.73 1.43
N ALA A 140 8.81 -1.62 1.88
CA ALA A 140 9.04 -3.07 1.82
C ALA A 140 7.80 -3.76 1.26
N GLY A 141 8.00 -4.86 0.56
CA GLY A 141 6.94 -5.70 0.01
C GLY A 141 7.50 -7.00 -0.55
N VAL A 142 6.69 -7.74 -1.27
CA VAL A 142 7.06 -9.03 -1.84
C VAL A 142 7.53 -8.85 -3.27
N ASP A 143 8.60 -9.55 -3.65
CA ASP A 143 9.14 -9.51 -5.01
C ASP A 143 8.09 -9.89 -6.04
N THR A 144 8.08 -9.18 -7.16
CA THR A 144 7.37 -9.67 -8.33
C THR A 144 8.26 -10.69 -9.03
N ILE A 145 7.69 -11.84 -9.40
CA ILE A 145 8.30 -12.68 -10.42
C ILE A 145 8.01 -11.98 -11.75
N LEU A 146 9.04 -11.44 -12.40
CA LEU A 146 8.91 -10.87 -13.74
C LEU A 146 8.97 -11.98 -14.78
N PRO A 147 7.83 -12.39 -15.36
CA PRO A 147 7.87 -13.30 -16.51
C PRO A 147 8.61 -12.62 -17.67
N THR A 148 9.25 -13.40 -18.51
CA THR A 148 10.02 -12.90 -19.70
C THR A 148 9.19 -11.96 -20.58
N SER A 149 7.86 -12.17 -20.63
CA SER A 149 6.91 -11.31 -21.33
C SER A 149 6.85 -9.90 -20.72
N ARG A 150 6.98 -9.76 -19.39
CA ARG A 150 6.95 -8.47 -18.72
C ARG A 150 8.27 -7.70 -18.92
N ALA A 151 9.40 -8.37 -18.93
CA ALA A 151 10.69 -7.77 -19.27
C ALA A 151 10.68 -7.08 -20.65
N ALA A 152 9.87 -7.58 -21.58
CA ALA A 152 9.71 -6.97 -22.90
C ALA A 152 9.09 -5.56 -22.85
N LEU A 153 8.29 -5.24 -21.83
CA LEU A 153 7.67 -3.93 -21.65
C LEU A 153 8.70 -2.83 -21.33
N TYR A 154 9.84 -3.21 -20.77
CA TYR A 154 10.88 -2.30 -20.30
C TYR A 154 12.06 -2.13 -21.25
N ARG A 155 11.98 -2.66 -22.50
CA ARG A 155 13.08 -2.59 -23.47
C ARG A 155 13.52 -1.17 -23.87
N SER A 156 12.63 -0.19 -23.72
CA SER A 156 12.91 1.22 -24.04
C SER A 156 13.48 2.00 -22.84
N PHE A 157 13.58 1.37 -21.67
CA PHE A 157 14.16 1.97 -20.49
C PHE A 157 15.68 1.86 -20.51
N SER A 158 16.36 2.76 -19.80
CA SER A 158 17.82 2.68 -19.63
C SER A 158 18.23 1.39 -18.91
N GLU A 159 19.47 0.95 -19.08
CA GLU A 159 20.00 -0.23 -18.39
C GLU A 159 19.86 -0.12 -16.87
N GLN A 160 20.09 1.09 -16.32
CA GLN A 160 19.94 1.35 -14.90
C GLN A 160 18.49 1.20 -14.44
N GLU A 161 17.52 1.74 -15.18
CA GLU A 161 16.11 1.59 -14.86
C GLU A 161 15.67 0.12 -14.99
N GLN A 162 16.17 -0.60 -15.99
CA GLN A 162 15.88 -2.03 -16.15
C GLN A 162 16.42 -2.86 -14.98
N ASP A 163 17.61 -2.55 -14.45
CA ASP A 163 18.15 -3.23 -13.26
C ASP A 163 17.23 -2.99 -12.03
N LEU A 164 16.80 -1.75 -11.80
CA LEU A 164 15.90 -1.42 -10.70
C LEU A 164 14.53 -2.11 -10.85
N LEU A 165 13.96 -2.09 -12.04
CA LEU A 165 12.67 -2.73 -12.35
C LEU A 165 12.74 -4.27 -12.29
N SER A 166 13.93 -4.86 -12.46
CA SER A 166 14.11 -6.31 -12.31
C SER A 166 13.95 -6.79 -10.86
N LYS A 167 14.10 -5.89 -9.91
CA LYS A 167 13.98 -6.11 -8.46
C LYS A 167 12.70 -5.51 -7.87
N GLU A 168 11.73 -5.27 -8.73
CA GLU A 168 10.49 -4.61 -8.39
C GLU A 168 9.67 -5.40 -7.37
N ILE A 169 9.03 -4.66 -6.47
CA ILE A 169 8.13 -5.16 -5.44
C ILE A 169 6.69 -5.03 -5.91
N ALA A 170 5.87 -6.05 -5.66
CA ALA A 170 4.44 -6.03 -5.95
C ALA A 170 3.73 -4.94 -5.11
N ALA A 171 3.02 -4.02 -5.78
CA ALA A 171 2.33 -2.92 -5.12
C ALA A 171 1.05 -3.31 -4.36
N GLY A 172 0.67 -4.60 -4.40
CA GLY A 172 -0.56 -5.09 -3.76
C GLY A 172 -0.50 -5.21 -2.24
N PHE A 173 0.70 -5.29 -1.64
CA PHE A 173 0.89 -5.24 -0.19
C PHE A 173 2.26 -4.63 0.13
N LEU A 174 2.26 -3.48 0.80
CA LEU A 174 3.46 -2.69 1.08
C LEU A 174 3.51 -2.24 2.53
N LEU A 175 4.72 -2.16 3.08
CA LEU A 175 5.04 -1.43 4.30
C LEU A 175 5.81 -0.17 3.93
N PHE A 176 5.30 1.00 4.25
CA PHE A 176 6.00 2.28 4.09
C PHE A 176 6.66 2.73 5.39
N ASN A 177 7.92 3.16 5.32
CA ASN A 177 8.61 3.87 6.39
C ASN A 177 8.43 5.39 6.18
N LEU A 178 7.30 5.91 6.67
CA LEU A 178 6.91 7.30 6.43
C LEU A 178 7.88 8.31 7.07
N GLU A 179 8.54 7.94 8.16
CA GLU A 179 9.53 8.79 8.83
C GLU A 179 10.73 9.03 7.92
N VAL A 180 11.27 7.98 7.30
CA VAL A 180 12.40 8.06 6.36
C VAL A 180 11.98 8.74 5.06
N LEU A 181 10.80 8.40 4.52
CA LEU A 181 10.26 9.03 3.31
C LEU A 181 10.11 10.55 3.47
N ARG A 182 9.62 11.02 4.64
CA ARG A 182 9.52 12.46 4.94
C ARG A 182 10.88 13.10 5.14
N ARG A 183 11.79 12.46 5.90
CA ARG A 183 13.15 12.94 6.11
C ARG A 183 13.87 13.22 4.80
N ASP A 184 13.74 12.30 3.86
CA ASP A 184 14.45 12.33 2.57
C ASP A 184 13.64 13.00 1.45
N LYS A 185 12.42 13.50 1.75
CA LYS A 185 11.49 14.17 0.82
C LYS A 185 11.16 13.36 -0.43
N ILE A 186 11.09 12.04 -0.28
CA ILE A 186 10.91 11.10 -1.40
C ILE A 186 9.55 11.27 -2.09
N GLN A 187 8.52 11.70 -1.37
CA GLN A 187 7.22 11.99 -1.99
C GLN A 187 7.34 13.00 -3.13
N THR A 188 8.08 14.09 -2.96
CA THR A 188 8.30 15.08 -4.02
C THR A 188 8.96 14.43 -5.23
N THR A 189 10.01 13.63 -5.01
CA THR A 189 10.69 12.88 -6.09
C THR A 189 9.73 11.94 -6.82
N TRP A 190 8.91 11.18 -6.09
CA TRP A 190 7.92 10.26 -6.68
C TRP A 190 6.87 11.00 -7.49
N THR A 191 6.29 12.07 -6.95
CA THR A 191 5.20 12.80 -7.61
C THR A 191 5.71 13.52 -8.87
N GLU A 192 6.85 14.17 -8.82
CA GLU A 192 7.48 14.80 -9.99
C GLU A 192 7.86 13.77 -11.06
N PHE A 193 8.47 12.66 -10.66
CA PHE A 193 8.81 11.59 -11.61
C PHE A 193 7.57 11.00 -12.24
N TYR A 194 6.54 10.69 -11.45
CA TYR A 194 5.27 10.16 -11.93
C TYR A 194 4.63 11.10 -12.96
N GLN A 195 4.47 12.38 -12.62
CA GLN A 195 3.86 13.38 -13.52
C GLN A 195 4.59 13.46 -14.87
N ASN A 196 5.92 13.42 -14.83
CA ASN A 196 6.73 13.54 -16.04
C ASN A 196 6.84 12.24 -16.87
N ASN A 197 6.58 11.09 -16.28
CA ASN A 197 6.88 9.79 -16.87
C ASN A 197 5.69 8.83 -16.97
N TYR A 198 4.53 9.12 -16.35
CA TYR A 198 3.42 8.17 -16.26
C TYR A 198 3.02 7.53 -17.59
N ALA A 199 3.15 8.28 -18.70
CA ALA A 199 2.77 7.82 -20.02
C ALA A 199 3.61 6.62 -20.52
N ARG A 200 4.89 6.53 -20.10
CA ARG A 200 5.80 5.45 -20.47
C ARG A 200 5.81 4.28 -19.48
N LEU A 201 5.30 4.48 -18.26
CA LEU A 201 5.32 3.46 -17.21
C LEU A 201 4.22 2.42 -17.44
N PRO A 202 4.53 1.12 -17.66
CA PRO A 202 3.55 0.05 -17.76
C PRO A 202 2.69 -0.12 -16.49
N PHE A 203 3.29 -0.04 -15.31
CA PHE A 203 2.65 -0.10 -14.00
C PHE A 203 3.00 1.18 -13.22
N PRO A 204 2.24 2.27 -13.42
CA PRO A 204 2.71 3.63 -13.14
C PRO A 204 3.24 3.87 -11.73
N GLU A 205 2.48 3.52 -10.67
CA GLU A 205 2.93 3.74 -9.29
C GLU A 205 4.05 2.79 -8.88
N GLN A 206 3.96 1.53 -9.30
CA GLN A 206 4.91 0.49 -8.96
C GLN A 206 6.27 0.75 -9.62
N ASP A 207 6.27 1.04 -10.94
CA ASP A 207 7.47 1.38 -11.70
C ASP A 207 8.11 2.67 -11.16
N CYS A 208 7.29 3.68 -10.84
CA CYS A 208 7.75 4.94 -10.25
C CYS A 208 8.47 4.71 -8.92
N MET A 209 7.86 3.95 -8.02
CA MET A 209 8.48 3.61 -6.74
C MET A 209 9.79 2.84 -6.93
N ALA A 210 9.82 1.85 -7.82
CA ALA A 210 11.00 1.03 -8.07
C ALA A 210 12.17 1.87 -8.61
N ILE A 211 11.92 2.72 -9.59
CA ILE A 211 12.96 3.56 -10.22
C ILE A 211 13.48 4.60 -9.23
N CYS A 212 12.59 5.28 -8.49
CA CYS A 212 12.97 6.39 -7.62
C CYS A 212 13.51 5.96 -6.25
N ALA A 213 13.17 4.77 -5.76
CA ALA A 213 13.67 4.27 -4.47
C ALA A 213 15.09 3.72 -4.57
N GLY A 214 15.54 3.33 -5.76
CA GLY A 214 16.84 2.71 -5.94
C GLY A 214 16.99 1.45 -5.07
N HIS A 215 18.00 1.44 -4.21
CA HIS A 215 18.27 0.30 -3.32
C HIS A 215 17.66 0.44 -1.91
N SER A 216 16.87 1.49 -1.66
CA SER A 216 16.26 1.75 -0.34
C SER A 216 14.94 0.98 -0.14
N VAL A 217 14.89 -0.26 -0.61
CA VAL A 217 13.76 -1.17 -0.48
C VAL A 217 14.12 -2.38 0.36
N ARG A 218 13.11 -3.05 0.95
CA ARG A 218 13.26 -4.30 1.68
C ARG A 218 12.27 -5.33 1.17
N HIS A 219 12.63 -6.60 1.31
CA HIS A 219 11.87 -7.71 0.77
C HIS A 219 11.17 -8.48 1.89
N LEU A 220 9.85 -8.51 1.85
CA LEU A 220 9.02 -9.32 2.74
C LEU A 220 8.94 -10.77 2.23
N SER A 221 8.62 -11.68 3.13
CA SER A 221 8.33 -13.07 2.77
C SER A 221 7.14 -13.17 1.81
N MET A 222 7.20 -14.08 0.84
CA MET A 222 6.10 -14.39 -0.10
C MET A 222 4.76 -14.70 0.57
N ARG A 223 4.74 -15.09 1.84
CA ARG A 223 3.50 -15.34 2.60
C ARG A 223 2.57 -14.13 2.71
N TYR A 224 3.09 -12.91 2.49
CA TYR A 224 2.32 -11.67 2.60
C TYR A 224 1.67 -11.20 1.31
N CYS A 225 2.14 -11.68 0.16
CA CYS A 225 1.51 -11.37 -1.11
C CYS A 225 1.83 -12.46 -2.14
N VAL A 226 0.81 -13.19 -2.55
CA VAL A 226 0.92 -14.19 -3.63
C VAL A 226 0.18 -13.65 -4.85
N CYS A 227 0.91 -12.99 -5.73
CA CYS A 227 0.32 -12.39 -6.92
C CYS A 227 0.12 -13.43 -8.05
N ASN A 228 -0.74 -13.06 -9.02
CA ASN A 228 -1.11 -13.95 -10.13
C ASN A 228 0.08 -14.43 -10.98
N SER A 229 1.20 -13.71 -10.98
CA SER A 229 2.40 -14.10 -11.72
C SER A 229 3.01 -15.40 -11.20
N TYR A 230 2.82 -15.75 -9.92
CA TYR A 230 3.29 -17.03 -9.36
C TYR A 230 2.57 -18.25 -9.91
N TYR A 231 1.34 -18.08 -10.42
CA TYR A 231 0.55 -19.16 -11.01
C TYR A 231 0.69 -19.28 -12.53
N LYS A 232 1.45 -18.39 -13.14
CA LYS A 232 1.69 -18.33 -14.60
C LYS A 232 3.13 -18.71 -14.96
N VAL A 233 3.79 -19.46 -14.11
CA VAL A 233 5.13 -20.00 -14.43
C VAL A 233 4.90 -21.21 -15.30
N ASP A 234 5.26 -21.10 -16.59
CA ASP A 234 5.32 -22.20 -17.55
C ASP A 234 6.42 -23.20 -17.19
#